data_66573795faefb31d553bb935aef9e0dc
#
_entry.id   66573795faefb31d553bb935aef9e0dc
#
_cell.length_a   1.000
_cell.length_b   1.000
_cell.length_c   1.000
_cell.angle_alpha   90.00
_cell.angle_beta   90.00
_cell.angle_gamma   90.00
#
_symmetry.space_group_name_H-M   'P 1'
#
loop_
_entity.id
_entity.type
_entity.pdbx_description
1 polymer ?
#
loop_
_entity_poly.entity_id
_entity_poly.type
_entity_poly.pdbx_seq_one_letter_code
_entity_poly.pdbx_strand_id
1 'polypeptide(L)'
;MLPKLSGKQFYFHEIVGFTVVDTGKGELGPVTEVLEYPTQAILQVMKGKKEILIPILDQVIQKVDRDKKILSITAPEGLIDMYLQ
;
A
#
# COMPACT_ATOMS: atom_id res chain seq x y z
N MET A 1 -20.24 16.14 4.34
CA MET A 1 -19.53 16.18 3.06
C MET A 1 -18.15 15.54 3.22
N LEU A 2 -17.78 14.70 2.29
CA LEU A 2 -16.49 14.04 2.37
C LEU A 2 -15.37 15.01 2.02
N PRO A 3 -14.21 14.89 2.70
CA PRO A 3 -13.08 15.75 2.37
C PRO A 3 -12.57 15.44 0.97
N LYS A 4 -12.05 16.47 0.34
CA LYS A 4 -11.46 16.28 -0.98
C LYS A 4 -10.12 15.59 -0.84
N LEU A 5 -9.93 14.51 -1.57
CA LEU A 5 -8.67 13.76 -1.51
C LEU A 5 -7.65 14.33 -2.50
N SER A 6 -6.41 14.44 -2.05
CA SER A 6 -5.32 14.79 -2.93
C SER A 6 -4.86 13.54 -3.70
N GLY A 7 -3.86 13.70 -4.58
CA GLY A 7 -3.38 12.59 -5.39
C GLY A 7 -2.83 11.41 -4.60
N LYS A 8 -2.40 11.64 -3.36
CA LYS A 8 -1.83 10.59 -2.52
C LYS A 8 -2.81 10.02 -1.51
N GLN A 9 -3.96 10.66 -1.35
CA GLN A 9 -4.94 10.23 -0.37
C GLN A 9 -5.99 9.35 -0.99
N PHE A 10 -6.55 8.45 -0.19
CA PHE A 10 -7.51 7.48 -0.65
C PHE A 10 -8.31 6.96 0.55
N TYR A 11 -9.46 6.38 0.25
CA TYR A 11 -10.23 5.67 1.26
C TYR A 11 -9.66 4.26 1.38
N PHE A 12 -9.52 3.77 2.61
CA PHE A 12 -8.86 2.49 2.85
C PHE A 12 -9.53 1.33 2.11
N HIS A 13 -10.86 1.27 2.16
CA HIS A 13 -11.55 0.17 1.48
C HIS A 13 -11.50 0.30 -0.04
N GLU A 14 -11.19 1.49 -0.55
CA GLU A 14 -11.09 1.71 -1.98
C GLU A 14 -9.93 0.96 -2.61
N ILE A 15 -8.83 0.88 -1.87
CA ILE A 15 -7.60 0.29 -2.41
C ILE A 15 -7.49 -1.21 -2.19
N VAL A 16 -8.44 -1.82 -1.51
CA VAL A 16 -8.44 -3.27 -1.37
C VAL A 16 -8.62 -3.88 -2.76
N GLY A 17 -7.70 -4.76 -3.15
CA GLY A 17 -7.68 -5.33 -4.49
C GLY A 17 -6.74 -4.62 -5.46
N PHE A 18 -6.23 -3.44 -5.09
CA PHE A 18 -5.25 -2.75 -5.92
C PHE A 18 -3.93 -3.53 -5.89
N THR A 19 -3.19 -3.44 -6.99
CA THR A 19 -1.86 -4.02 -7.05
C THR A 19 -0.86 -3.01 -6.50
N VAL A 20 -0.05 -3.45 -5.55
CA VAL A 20 0.97 -2.59 -4.96
C VAL A 20 2.27 -2.74 -5.75
N VAL A 21 2.83 -1.62 -6.15
CA VAL A 21 4.10 -1.59 -6.86
C VAL A 21 5.07 -0.71 -6.07
N ASP A 22 6.20 -1.28 -5.67
CA ASP A 22 7.26 -0.56 -4.97
C ASP A 22 8.25 -0.03 -6.00
N THR A 23 8.66 1.23 -5.86
CA THR A 23 9.56 1.85 -6.83
C THR A 23 10.91 1.16 -6.93
N GLY A 24 11.34 0.50 -5.85
CA GLY A 24 12.61 -0.22 -5.83
C GLY A 24 12.51 -1.70 -6.06
N LYS A 25 11.38 -2.31 -5.67
CA LYS A 25 11.20 -3.77 -5.73
C LYS A 25 10.26 -4.22 -6.85
N GLY A 26 9.51 -3.30 -7.43
CA GLY A 26 8.54 -3.65 -8.45
C GLY A 26 7.22 -4.13 -7.87
N GLU A 27 6.50 -4.92 -8.63
CA GLU A 27 5.19 -5.41 -8.22
C GLU A 27 5.27 -6.32 -7.01
N LEU A 28 4.50 -5.99 -5.98
CA LEU A 28 4.47 -6.80 -4.75
C LEU A 28 3.28 -7.75 -4.72
N GLY A 29 2.12 -7.27 -5.13
CA GLY A 29 0.92 -8.09 -5.13
C GLY A 29 -0.30 -7.27 -4.76
N PRO A 30 -1.48 -7.92 -4.65
CA PRO A 30 -2.71 -7.21 -4.34
C PRO A 30 -2.82 -6.87 -2.85
N VAL A 31 -3.49 -5.74 -2.58
CA VAL A 31 -3.87 -5.39 -1.21
C VAL A 31 -5.03 -6.31 -0.83
N THR A 32 -4.85 -7.12 0.19
CA THR A 32 -5.89 -8.02 0.67
C THR A 32 -6.77 -7.34 1.71
N GLU A 33 -6.18 -6.44 2.48
CA GLU A 33 -6.91 -5.74 3.53
C GLU A 33 -6.12 -4.53 3.96
N VAL A 34 -6.80 -3.58 4.59
CA VAL A 34 -6.15 -2.46 5.26
C VAL A 34 -6.48 -2.57 6.74
N LEU A 35 -5.46 -2.65 7.57
CA LEU A 35 -5.60 -2.77 9.00
C LEU A 35 -5.57 -1.37 9.61
N GLU A 36 -6.66 -0.98 10.26
CA GLU A 36 -6.78 0.35 10.84
C GLU A 36 -6.55 0.30 12.34
N TYR A 37 -5.47 0.92 12.78
CA TYR A 37 -5.13 1.05 14.19
C TYR A 37 -5.30 2.50 14.63
N PRO A 38 -5.45 2.74 15.93
CA PRO A 38 -5.63 4.12 16.40
C PRO A 38 -4.53 5.09 16.01
N THR A 39 -3.28 4.59 15.88
CA THR A 39 -2.13 5.44 15.58
C THR A 39 -1.77 5.46 14.10
N GLN A 40 -2.16 4.43 13.35
CA GLN A 40 -1.80 4.36 11.94
C GLN A 40 -2.59 3.25 11.25
N ALA A 41 -2.56 3.27 9.93
CA ALA A 41 -3.12 2.19 9.14
C ALA A 41 -1.99 1.43 8.46
N ILE A 42 -2.23 0.16 8.16
CA ILE A 42 -1.23 -0.71 7.56
C ILE A 42 -1.86 -1.46 6.39
N LEU A 43 -1.15 -1.46 5.26
CA LEU A 43 -1.55 -2.25 4.09
C LEU A 43 -1.13 -3.69 4.30
N GLN A 44 -2.06 -4.60 4.08
CA GLN A 44 -1.73 -6.03 4.05
C GLN A 44 -1.69 -6.46 2.59
N VAL A 45 -0.50 -6.85 2.14
CA VAL A 45 -0.25 -7.23 0.75
C VAL A 45 0.22 -8.68 0.73
N MET A 46 -0.30 -9.45 -0.20
CA MET A 46 0.14 -10.85 -0.36
C MET A 46 1.01 -10.96 -1.59
N LYS A 47 2.23 -11.46 -1.40
CA LYS A 47 3.14 -11.78 -2.49
C LYS A 47 3.37 -13.29 -2.48
N GLY A 48 2.62 -14.00 -3.33
CA GLY A 48 2.64 -15.45 -3.30
C GLY A 48 2.10 -15.96 -1.97
N LYS A 49 2.93 -16.65 -1.22
CA LYS A 49 2.56 -17.18 0.10
C LYS A 49 3.02 -16.27 1.23
N LYS A 50 3.64 -15.13 0.89
CA LYS A 50 4.18 -14.22 1.91
C LYS A 50 3.26 -13.04 2.11
N GLU A 51 3.09 -12.66 3.37
CA GLU A 51 2.31 -11.49 3.74
C GLU A 51 3.26 -10.34 4.03
N ILE A 52 2.97 -9.19 3.45
CA ILE A 52 3.78 -8.00 3.64
C ILE A 52 2.91 -6.93 4.28
N LEU A 53 3.36 -6.37 5.40
CA LEU A 53 2.66 -5.31 6.09
C LEU A 53 3.41 -4.01 5.87
N ILE A 54 2.73 -3.04 5.27
CA ILE A 54 3.36 -1.77 4.89
C ILE A 54 2.59 -0.63 5.56
N PRO A 55 3.26 0.19 6.36
CA PRO A 55 2.57 1.32 7.01
C PRO A 55 2.13 2.35 5.97
N ILE A 56 0.94 2.89 6.16
CA ILE A 56 0.41 3.92 5.26
C ILE A 56 0.90 5.27 5.78
N LEU A 57 1.93 5.78 5.14
CA LEU A 57 2.55 7.06 5.50
C LEU A 57 2.69 7.90 4.24
N ASP A 58 2.65 9.22 4.40
CA ASP A 58 2.80 10.11 3.25
C ASP A 58 4.10 9.85 2.49
N GLN A 59 5.16 9.54 3.22
CA GLN A 59 6.46 9.28 2.61
C GLN A 59 6.52 7.92 1.91
N VAL A 60 5.61 7.02 2.24
CA VAL A 60 5.55 5.69 1.64
C VAL A 60 4.67 5.69 0.40
N ILE A 61 3.51 6.31 0.50
CA ILE A 61 2.55 6.33 -0.61
C ILE A 61 2.99 7.37 -1.63
N GLN A 62 3.22 6.94 -2.86
CA GLN A 62 3.68 7.83 -3.93
C GLN A 62 2.53 8.23 -4.85
N LYS A 63 1.72 7.27 -5.28
CA LYS A 63 0.66 7.55 -6.23
C LYS A 63 -0.45 6.50 -6.11
N VAL A 64 -1.66 6.92 -6.31
CA VAL A 64 -2.82 6.03 -6.38
C VAL A 64 -3.41 6.16 -7.78
N ASP A 65 -3.37 5.07 -8.55
CA ASP A 65 -3.94 5.04 -9.89
C ASP A 65 -5.23 4.23 -9.82
N ARG A 66 -6.34 4.94 -9.79
CA ARG A 66 -7.65 4.30 -9.67
C ARG A 66 -8.10 3.65 -10.96
N ASP A 67 -7.65 4.17 -12.09
CA ASP A 67 -8.03 3.62 -13.40
C ASP A 67 -7.41 2.25 -13.61
N LYS A 68 -6.14 2.11 -13.26
CA LYS A 68 -5.42 0.85 -13.40
C LYS A 68 -5.43 0.03 -12.13
N LYS A 69 -5.95 0.59 -11.05
CA LYS A 69 -5.99 -0.05 -9.73
C LYS A 69 -4.58 -0.44 -9.27
N ILE A 70 -3.69 0.53 -9.35
CA ILE A 70 -2.30 0.36 -8.93
C ILE A 70 -1.98 1.36 -7.83
N LEU A 71 -1.38 0.87 -6.77
CA LEU A 71 -0.90 1.70 -5.67
C LEU A 71 0.62 1.72 -5.71
N SER A 72 1.19 2.86 -6.08
CA SER A 72 2.64 3.00 -6.14
C SER A 72 3.17 3.47 -4.80
N ILE A 73 4.17 2.77 -4.29
CA ILE A 73 4.75 3.07 -2.99
C ILE A 73 6.28 3.08 -3.06
N THR A 74 6.89 3.66 -2.03
CA THR A 74 8.32 3.53 -1.78
C THR A 74 8.46 3.08 -0.33
N ALA A 75 8.62 1.77 -0.13
CA ALA A 75 8.74 1.22 1.22
C ALA A 75 10.07 1.64 1.84
N PRO A 76 10.12 1.79 3.17
CA PRO A 76 11.38 2.04 3.85
C PRO A 76 12.40 0.95 3.54
N GLU A 77 13.66 1.33 3.50
CA GLU A 77 14.75 0.41 3.19
C GLU A 77 14.72 -0.79 4.14
N GLY A 78 14.80 -1.99 3.57
CA GLY A 78 14.81 -3.21 4.34
C GLY A 78 13.45 -3.75 4.75
N LEU A 79 12.39 -2.94 4.62
CA LEU A 79 11.06 -3.39 5.06
C LEU A 79 10.58 -4.58 4.23
N ILE A 80 10.60 -4.44 2.92
CA ILE A 80 10.14 -5.51 2.02
C ILE A 80 11.03 -6.74 2.15
N ASP A 81 12.34 -6.52 2.20
CA ASP A 81 13.30 -7.61 2.31
C ASP A 81 13.06 -8.45 3.56
N MET A 82 12.70 -7.80 4.66
CA MET A 82 12.43 -8.49 5.91
C MET A 82 11.29 -9.51 5.76
N TYR A 83 10.29 -9.18 4.95
CA TYR A 83 9.15 -10.06 4.75
C TYR A 83 9.40 -11.12 3.68
N LEU A 84 10.34 -10.86 2.77
CA LEU A 84 10.61 -11.77 1.66
C LEU A 84 11.73 -12.78 1.93
N GLN A 85 12.37 -12.69 3.07
CA GLN A 85 13.41 -13.64 3.44
C GLN A 85 12.87 -15.02 3.72
#